data_1e44fcc2d4b6f4a5a6755aff36e3fdb9
#
_entry.id   1e44fcc2d4b6f4a5a6755aff36e3fdb9
#
_cell.length_a   1.000
_cell.length_b   1.000
_cell.length_c   1.000
_cell.angle_alpha   90.00
_cell.angle_beta   90.00
_cell.angle_gamma   90.00
#
_symmetry.space_group_name_H-M   'P 1'
#
loop_
_entity.id
_entity.type
_entity.pdbx_description
1 polymer ?
#
loop_
_entity_poly.entity_id
_entity_poly.type
_entity_poly.pdbx_seq_one_letter_code
_entity_poly.pdbx_strand_id
1 'polypeptide(L)'
;MPYTYYDIGLNLFTKSFPHPEKIIEDAHAAGIQCILTGSEAEENELVNDFTKTHDVYGTAGIHPHSADEAKEEDVARIEEILNANPRILAVGETGLDYDRMYSRKENQIHYFKELILLAEKLGKPLFLHERDAAEDFIACFAGHEAICPRAVVHCYTGDKKTLRRLLDMGFYIGITGWICDERRADDLREAVSILPLDRVMIETDAPYLTPRGFHLPRTNVPQNITYVARALAQYMGVSEEVLTKCAKENTERFWEIR
;
A
#
# COMPACT_ATOMS: atom_id res chain seq x y z
N MET A 1 -0.47 15.81 18.42
CA MET A 1 -0.41 14.60 19.27
C MET A 1 0.17 13.48 18.42
N PRO A 2 0.85 12.47 18.97
CA PRO A 2 1.31 11.35 18.14
C PRO A 2 0.09 10.62 17.54
N TYR A 3 0.20 10.23 16.28
CA TYR A 3 -0.85 9.48 15.59
C TYR A 3 -1.01 8.09 16.22
N THR A 4 -2.25 7.59 16.25
CA THR A 4 -2.57 6.24 16.72
C THR A 4 -2.48 5.24 15.58
N TYR A 5 -2.90 5.67 14.40
CA TYR A 5 -2.92 4.85 13.19
C TYR A 5 -2.10 5.49 12.06
N TYR A 6 -1.60 4.65 11.18
CA TYR A 6 -1.09 5.03 9.87
C TYR A 6 -1.91 4.31 8.81
N ASP A 7 -2.51 5.06 7.90
CA ASP A 7 -3.14 4.54 6.70
C ASP A 7 -2.08 4.56 5.59
N ILE A 8 -1.51 3.39 5.27
CA ILE A 8 -0.37 3.31 4.35
C ILE A 8 -0.76 3.35 2.88
N GLY A 9 -2.07 3.33 2.55
CA GLY A 9 -2.58 3.36 1.19
C GLY A 9 -3.85 4.20 1.09
N LEU A 10 -3.72 5.48 0.69
CA LEU A 10 -4.83 6.40 0.49
C LEU A 10 -4.79 6.99 -0.91
N ASN A 11 -5.81 6.70 -1.74
CA ASN A 11 -6.01 7.27 -3.07
C ASN A 11 -6.77 8.59 -2.96
N LEU A 12 -6.04 9.67 -2.68
CA LEU A 12 -6.63 10.96 -2.33
C LEU A 12 -7.22 11.71 -3.54
N PHE A 13 -6.57 11.61 -4.71
CA PHE A 13 -6.91 12.41 -5.89
C PHE A 13 -7.93 11.71 -6.80
N THR A 14 -9.11 11.45 -6.26
CA THR A 14 -10.22 10.80 -6.98
C THR A 14 -11.46 11.68 -6.99
N LYS A 15 -12.38 11.40 -7.91
CA LYS A 15 -13.70 12.07 -7.95
C LYS A 15 -14.53 11.84 -6.68
N SER A 16 -14.19 10.82 -5.89
CA SER A 16 -14.86 10.52 -4.62
C SER A 16 -14.50 11.50 -3.51
N PHE A 17 -13.37 12.19 -3.64
CA PHE A 17 -12.84 13.15 -2.68
C PHE A 17 -12.71 14.55 -3.30
N PRO A 18 -13.83 15.27 -3.50
CA PRO A 18 -13.81 16.59 -4.15
C PRO A 18 -13.09 17.67 -3.31
N HIS A 19 -12.82 17.38 -2.04
CA HIS A 19 -12.13 18.27 -1.09
C HIS A 19 -11.02 17.48 -0.37
N PRO A 20 -9.87 17.22 -1.03
CA PRO A 20 -8.80 16.38 -0.50
C PRO A 20 -8.24 16.89 0.84
N GLU A 21 -8.12 18.22 1.02
CA GLU A 21 -7.65 18.82 2.27
C GLU A 21 -8.55 18.42 3.45
N LYS A 22 -9.87 18.37 3.23
CA LYS A 22 -10.83 18.00 4.27
C LYS A 22 -10.69 16.55 4.70
N ILE A 23 -10.37 15.64 3.77
CA ILE A 23 -10.12 14.24 4.07
C ILE A 23 -8.93 14.10 5.03
N ILE A 24 -7.85 14.84 4.75
CA ILE A 24 -6.65 14.82 5.59
C ILE A 24 -6.89 15.49 6.96
N GLU A 25 -7.56 16.64 7.00
CA GLU A 25 -7.93 17.28 8.27
C GLU A 25 -8.74 16.35 9.17
N ASP A 26 -9.74 15.66 8.60
CA ASP A 26 -10.58 14.72 9.34
C ASP A 26 -9.82 13.47 9.78
N ALA A 27 -8.88 12.96 8.96
CA ALA A 27 -8.00 11.87 9.33
C ALA A 27 -7.09 12.26 10.52
N HIS A 28 -6.44 13.42 10.44
CA HIS A 28 -5.58 13.94 11.51
C HIS A 28 -6.36 14.19 12.80
N ALA A 29 -7.57 14.75 12.70
CA ALA A 29 -8.45 14.95 13.86
C ALA A 29 -8.83 13.62 14.55
N ALA A 30 -8.87 12.53 13.78
CA ALA A 30 -9.09 11.18 14.26
C ALA A 30 -7.79 10.46 14.73
N GLY A 31 -6.64 11.13 14.69
CA GLY A 31 -5.35 10.56 15.09
C GLY A 31 -4.76 9.59 14.06
N ILE A 32 -5.05 9.80 12.78
CA ILE A 32 -4.60 8.97 11.68
C ILE A 32 -3.64 9.76 10.79
N GLN A 33 -2.42 9.27 10.58
CA GLN A 33 -1.50 9.77 9.57
C GLN A 33 -1.71 9.02 8.27
N CYS A 34 -1.60 9.71 7.14
CA CYS A 34 -1.84 9.13 5.81
C CYS A 34 -0.58 9.11 4.96
N ILE A 35 -0.43 8.02 4.19
CA ILE A 35 0.53 7.89 3.10
C ILE A 35 -0.28 7.83 1.80
N LEU A 36 -0.10 8.83 0.95
CA LEU A 36 -0.84 8.98 -0.30
C LEU A 36 -0.23 8.09 -1.37
N THR A 37 -1.07 7.37 -2.09
CA THR A 37 -0.64 6.52 -3.19
C THR A 37 -0.46 7.33 -4.46
N GLY A 38 0.71 7.24 -5.09
CA GLY A 38 0.96 7.70 -6.45
C GLY A 38 1.02 6.49 -7.37
N SER A 39 0.25 6.48 -8.46
CA SER A 39 0.00 5.31 -9.29
C SER A 39 0.19 5.53 -10.79
N GLU A 40 0.20 6.79 -11.22
CA GLU A 40 0.40 7.21 -12.61
C GLU A 40 1.00 8.62 -12.68
N ALA A 41 1.44 9.03 -13.85
CA ALA A 41 2.21 10.27 -14.02
C ALA A 41 1.53 11.51 -13.44
N GLU A 42 0.23 11.71 -13.71
CA GLU A 42 -0.54 12.86 -13.20
C GLU A 42 -0.70 12.78 -11.67
N GLU A 43 -1.03 11.60 -11.14
CA GLU A 43 -1.23 11.41 -9.71
C GLU A 43 0.07 11.55 -8.92
N ASN A 44 1.20 11.08 -9.46
CA ASN A 44 2.53 11.27 -8.86
C ASN A 44 2.84 12.76 -8.65
N GLU A 45 2.50 13.64 -9.61
CA GLU A 45 2.69 15.08 -9.46
C GLU A 45 1.75 15.68 -8.41
N LEU A 46 0.48 15.27 -8.39
CA LEU A 46 -0.48 15.72 -7.38
C LEU A 46 -0.04 15.33 -5.96
N VAL A 47 0.38 14.07 -5.76
CA VAL A 47 0.93 13.59 -4.49
C VAL A 47 2.19 14.38 -4.10
N ASN A 48 3.12 14.54 -5.05
CA ASN A 48 4.35 15.29 -4.85
C ASN A 48 4.08 16.73 -4.40
N ASP A 49 3.17 17.43 -5.05
CA ASP A 49 2.86 18.84 -4.73
C ASP A 49 2.08 18.96 -3.41
N PHE A 50 1.13 18.07 -3.16
CA PHE A 50 0.33 18.09 -1.95
C PHE A 50 1.17 17.83 -0.69
N THR A 51 2.10 16.88 -0.74
CA THR A 51 2.99 16.54 0.37
C THR A 51 3.98 17.65 0.74
N LYS A 52 4.26 18.61 -0.16
CA LYS A 52 5.09 19.78 0.14
C LYS A 52 4.41 20.78 1.07
N THR A 53 3.08 20.82 1.05
CA THR A 53 2.28 21.85 1.74
C THR A 53 1.42 21.29 2.88
N HIS A 54 1.24 19.97 2.95
CA HIS A 54 0.42 19.29 3.95
C HIS A 54 1.26 18.29 4.74
N ASP A 55 0.87 18.03 5.99
CA ASP A 55 1.58 17.10 6.86
C ASP A 55 1.19 15.64 6.59
N VAL A 56 1.46 15.18 5.38
CA VAL A 56 1.27 13.80 4.91
C VAL A 56 2.49 13.32 4.17
N TYR A 57 2.56 12.03 3.93
CA TYR A 57 3.57 11.39 3.10
C TYR A 57 2.96 10.85 1.82
N GLY A 58 3.79 10.37 0.92
CA GLY A 58 3.32 9.78 -0.32
C GLY A 58 4.30 8.77 -0.92
N THR A 59 3.86 8.15 -1.99
CA THR A 59 4.64 7.27 -2.86
C THR A 59 4.62 7.80 -4.29
N ALA A 60 5.47 7.29 -5.17
CA ALA A 60 5.44 7.58 -6.59
C ALA A 60 5.78 6.34 -7.40
N GLY A 61 4.93 5.96 -8.34
CA GLY A 61 5.08 4.73 -9.10
C GLY A 61 4.28 4.67 -10.39
N ILE A 62 4.27 3.48 -10.98
CA ILE A 62 3.47 3.12 -12.15
C ILE A 62 2.68 1.86 -11.78
N HIS A 63 1.38 2.04 -11.55
CA HIS A 63 0.47 0.96 -11.24
C HIS A 63 0.34 -0.01 -12.44
N PRO A 64 0.19 -1.32 -12.22
CA PRO A 64 0.01 -2.28 -13.32
C PRO A 64 -1.14 -1.93 -14.26
N HIS A 65 -2.17 -1.23 -13.81
CA HIS A 65 -3.26 -0.80 -14.68
C HIS A 65 -2.85 0.25 -15.71
N SER A 66 -1.84 1.07 -15.44
CA SER A 66 -1.38 2.17 -16.29
C SER A 66 -0.11 1.81 -17.08
N ALA A 67 0.37 0.57 -16.99
CA ALA A 67 1.64 0.16 -17.60
C ALA A 67 1.66 0.22 -19.14
N ASP A 68 0.50 0.11 -19.82
CA ASP A 68 0.43 0.27 -21.29
C ASP A 68 0.54 1.73 -21.72
N GLU A 69 0.24 2.69 -20.86
CA GLU A 69 0.28 4.13 -21.12
C GLU A 69 1.58 4.77 -20.63
N ALA A 70 2.31 4.07 -19.75
CA ALA A 70 3.57 4.54 -19.17
C ALA A 70 4.70 4.64 -20.20
N LYS A 71 5.65 5.53 -19.94
CA LYS A 71 6.81 5.82 -20.78
C LYS A 71 8.10 5.79 -19.95
N GLU A 72 9.24 5.65 -20.62
CA GLU A 72 10.55 5.69 -19.97
C GLU A 72 10.79 7.02 -19.21
N GLU A 73 10.24 8.13 -19.73
CA GLU A 73 10.32 9.43 -19.08
C GLU A 73 9.59 9.47 -17.73
N ASP A 74 8.55 8.64 -17.54
CA ASP A 74 7.82 8.57 -16.27
C ASP A 74 8.69 7.96 -15.17
N VAL A 75 9.51 6.94 -15.48
CA VAL A 75 10.48 6.36 -14.54
C VAL A 75 11.52 7.39 -14.12
N ALA A 76 12.06 8.16 -15.11
CA ALA A 76 13.00 9.24 -14.82
C ALA A 76 12.34 10.33 -13.94
N ARG A 77 11.08 10.66 -14.21
CA ARG A 77 10.34 11.65 -13.42
C ARG A 77 10.08 11.19 -11.99
N ILE A 78 9.74 9.92 -11.80
CA ILE A 78 9.62 9.30 -10.45
C ILE A 78 10.94 9.41 -9.69
N GLU A 79 12.08 9.15 -10.36
CA GLU A 79 13.40 9.33 -9.76
C GLU A 79 13.65 10.77 -9.29
N GLU A 80 13.32 11.75 -10.12
CA GLU A 80 13.43 13.17 -9.77
C GLU A 80 12.58 13.54 -8.56
N ILE A 81 11.32 13.09 -8.51
CA ILE A 81 10.38 13.33 -7.41
C ILE A 81 10.94 12.75 -6.10
N LEU A 82 11.39 11.49 -6.12
CA LEU A 82 11.95 10.80 -4.96
C LEU A 82 13.23 11.45 -4.40
N ASN A 83 14.06 12.00 -5.29
CA ASN A 83 15.28 12.72 -4.90
C ASN A 83 14.99 14.13 -4.36
N ALA A 84 13.98 14.82 -4.89
CA ALA A 84 13.69 16.20 -4.56
C ALA A 84 12.78 16.36 -3.32
N ASN A 85 11.88 15.40 -3.08
CA ASN A 85 10.89 15.51 -2.01
C ASN A 85 11.05 14.38 -0.98
N PRO A 86 11.58 14.70 0.23
CA PRO A 86 11.78 13.68 1.27
C PRO A 86 10.48 13.13 1.86
N ARG A 87 9.32 13.74 1.55
CA ARG A 87 8.01 13.21 1.96
C ARG A 87 7.47 12.14 1.02
N ILE A 88 8.10 11.96 -0.15
CA ILE A 88 7.83 10.80 -1.01
C ILE A 88 8.75 9.67 -0.55
N LEU A 89 8.16 8.69 0.12
CA LEU A 89 8.89 7.72 0.94
C LEU A 89 9.31 6.48 0.15
N ALA A 90 8.55 6.07 -0.87
CA ALA A 90 8.75 4.82 -1.57
C ALA A 90 8.55 4.92 -3.08
N VAL A 91 9.16 3.99 -3.79
CA VAL A 91 8.83 3.66 -5.17
C VAL A 91 7.58 2.77 -5.17
N GLY A 92 6.54 3.23 -5.81
CA GLY A 92 5.23 2.57 -5.89
C GLY A 92 4.09 3.61 -5.82
N GLU A 93 2.88 3.22 -6.14
CA GLU A 93 2.40 1.87 -6.31
C GLU A 93 2.91 1.26 -7.62
N THR A 94 3.42 0.04 -7.54
CA THR A 94 3.85 -0.75 -8.71
C THR A 94 3.66 -2.24 -8.44
N GLY A 95 3.71 -3.07 -9.46
CA GLY A 95 3.54 -4.50 -9.30
C GLY A 95 2.80 -5.16 -10.46
N LEU A 96 2.01 -6.21 -10.16
CA LEU A 96 1.30 -7.00 -11.16
C LEU A 96 -0.17 -7.23 -10.78
N ASP A 97 -1.08 -7.08 -11.76
CA ASP A 97 -2.51 -7.37 -11.63
C ASP A 97 -2.98 -8.21 -12.83
N TYR A 98 -3.20 -9.50 -12.57
CA TYR A 98 -3.70 -10.44 -13.60
C TYR A 98 -5.21 -10.72 -13.48
N ASP A 99 -5.89 -10.12 -12.48
CA ASP A 99 -7.35 -10.14 -12.38
C ASP A 99 -7.98 -9.13 -13.35
N ARG A 100 -7.49 -7.89 -13.35
CA ARG A 100 -8.06 -6.80 -14.16
C ARG A 100 -7.52 -6.76 -15.58
N MET A 101 -6.23 -7.01 -15.76
CA MET A 101 -5.56 -7.00 -17.07
C MET A 101 -5.84 -5.75 -17.90
N TYR A 102 -5.84 -4.56 -17.26
CA TYR A 102 -6.02 -3.28 -17.97
C TYR A 102 -4.82 -2.93 -18.84
N SER A 103 -3.64 -3.41 -18.48
CA SER A 103 -2.43 -3.36 -19.30
C SER A 103 -1.92 -4.75 -19.62
N ARG A 104 -1.18 -4.88 -20.69
CA ARG A 104 -0.55 -6.14 -21.10
C ARG A 104 0.46 -6.60 -20.07
N LYS A 105 0.51 -7.92 -19.86
CA LYS A 105 1.39 -8.57 -18.91
C LYS A 105 2.85 -8.19 -19.08
N GLU A 106 3.33 -8.12 -20.31
CA GLU A 106 4.70 -7.79 -20.66
C GLU A 106 5.09 -6.38 -20.18
N ASN A 107 4.18 -5.42 -20.33
CA ASN A 107 4.42 -4.04 -19.90
C ASN A 107 4.34 -3.90 -18.37
N GLN A 108 3.40 -4.62 -17.72
CA GLN A 108 3.38 -4.67 -16.26
C GLN A 108 4.70 -5.20 -15.69
N ILE A 109 5.20 -6.33 -16.23
CA ILE A 109 6.48 -6.93 -15.81
C ILE A 109 7.65 -5.99 -16.11
N HIS A 110 7.65 -5.32 -17.26
CA HIS A 110 8.70 -4.40 -17.65
C HIS A 110 8.83 -3.26 -16.63
N TYR A 111 7.76 -2.48 -16.42
CA TYR A 111 7.83 -1.34 -15.49
C TYR A 111 7.99 -1.78 -14.04
N PHE A 112 7.46 -2.91 -13.63
CA PHE A 112 7.70 -3.43 -12.30
C PHE A 112 9.20 -3.68 -12.06
N LYS A 113 9.90 -4.29 -13.01
CA LYS A 113 11.35 -4.51 -12.92
C LYS A 113 12.15 -3.21 -12.93
N GLU A 114 11.78 -2.25 -13.80
CA GLU A 114 12.43 -0.94 -13.83
C GLU A 114 12.30 -0.21 -12.47
N LEU A 115 11.14 -0.31 -11.83
CA LEU A 115 10.90 0.33 -10.53
C LEU A 115 11.56 -0.42 -9.37
N ILE A 116 11.76 -1.75 -9.45
CA ILE A 116 12.61 -2.49 -8.50
C ILE A 116 14.05 -1.98 -8.59
N LEU A 117 14.60 -1.85 -9.80
CA LEU A 117 15.95 -1.31 -10.03
C LEU A 117 16.08 0.13 -9.54
N LEU A 118 15.08 0.95 -9.77
CA LEU A 118 15.04 2.32 -9.27
C LEU A 118 15.06 2.37 -7.74
N ALA A 119 14.26 1.54 -7.08
CA ALA A 119 14.21 1.45 -5.63
C ALA A 119 15.57 1.03 -5.03
N GLU A 120 16.25 0.04 -5.63
CA GLU A 120 17.60 -0.36 -5.24
C GLU A 120 18.61 0.77 -5.42
N LYS A 121 18.60 1.43 -6.58
CA LYS A 121 19.48 2.56 -6.91
C LYS A 121 19.36 3.70 -5.88
N LEU A 122 18.12 4.02 -5.48
CA LEU A 122 17.85 5.11 -4.55
C LEU A 122 17.90 4.72 -3.08
N GLY A 123 17.99 3.41 -2.79
CA GLY A 123 17.85 2.89 -1.44
C GLY A 123 16.48 3.17 -0.82
N LYS A 124 15.44 3.29 -1.64
CA LYS A 124 14.06 3.54 -1.20
C LYS A 124 13.28 2.23 -1.01
N PRO A 125 12.31 2.17 -0.09
CA PRO A 125 11.41 1.03 0.01
C PRO A 125 10.47 0.95 -1.20
N LEU A 126 9.84 -0.24 -1.35
CA LEU A 126 8.83 -0.52 -2.38
C LEU A 126 7.43 -0.60 -1.77
N PHE A 127 6.45 0.02 -2.43
CA PHE A 127 5.01 -0.11 -2.15
C PHE A 127 4.35 -0.85 -3.31
N LEU A 128 3.86 -2.09 -3.05
CA LEU A 128 3.66 -3.11 -4.08
C LEU A 128 2.22 -3.60 -4.17
N HIS A 129 1.72 -3.68 -5.40
CA HIS A 129 0.47 -4.30 -5.78
C HIS A 129 0.71 -5.74 -6.28
N GLU A 130 0.01 -6.72 -5.73
CA GLU A 130 -0.03 -8.08 -6.24
C GLU A 130 -1.47 -8.57 -6.29
N ARG A 131 -1.95 -8.94 -7.48
CA ARG A 131 -3.26 -9.53 -7.67
C ARG A 131 -3.23 -10.66 -8.69
N ASP A 132 -3.47 -11.89 -8.23
CA ASP A 132 -3.52 -13.12 -9.04
C ASP A 132 -2.26 -13.34 -9.92
N ALA A 133 -1.10 -12.83 -9.51
CA ALA A 133 0.15 -12.77 -10.26
C ALA A 133 1.36 -13.33 -9.49
N ALA A 134 1.15 -14.04 -8.38
CA ALA A 134 2.17 -14.38 -7.38
C ALA A 134 3.44 -15.02 -7.95
N GLU A 135 3.33 -15.91 -8.96
CA GLU A 135 4.49 -16.59 -9.54
C GLU A 135 5.42 -15.60 -10.27
N ASP A 136 4.85 -14.78 -11.16
CA ASP A 136 5.63 -13.79 -11.90
C ASP A 136 6.07 -12.63 -11.01
N PHE A 137 5.24 -12.25 -10.04
CA PHE A 137 5.58 -11.24 -9.04
C PHE A 137 6.85 -11.62 -8.27
N ILE A 138 6.90 -12.83 -7.72
CA ILE A 138 8.08 -13.34 -7.01
C ILE A 138 9.27 -13.50 -7.97
N ALA A 139 9.04 -13.96 -9.20
CA ALA A 139 10.10 -14.11 -10.19
C ALA A 139 10.76 -12.78 -10.59
N CYS A 140 10.05 -11.64 -10.49
CA CYS A 140 10.63 -10.33 -10.75
C CYS A 140 11.71 -9.93 -9.73
N PHE A 141 11.73 -10.54 -8.54
CA PHE A 141 12.77 -10.31 -7.53
C PHE A 141 13.99 -11.24 -7.67
N ALA A 142 14.05 -12.12 -8.69
CA ALA A 142 15.21 -12.99 -8.89
C ALA A 142 16.50 -12.16 -9.12
N GLY A 143 17.46 -12.27 -8.19
CA GLY A 143 18.67 -11.45 -8.17
C GLY A 143 18.54 -10.10 -7.45
N HIS A 144 17.33 -9.80 -6.93
CA HIS A 144 16.99 -8.58 -6.21
C HIS A 144 16.39 -8.86 -4.83
N GLU A 145 16.62 -10.07 -4.29
CA GLU A 145 15.98 -10.51 -3.04
C GLU A 145 16.36 -9.62 -1.83
N ALA A 146 17.50 -8.95 -1.92
CA ALA A 146 17.99 -8.07 -0.85
C ALA A 146 17.06 -6.87 -0.54
N ILE A 147 16.22 -6.46 -1.50
CA ILE A 147 15.26 -5.36 -1.29
C ILE A 147 13.94 -5.82 -0.64
N CYS A 148 13.60 -7.12 -0.70
CA CYS A 148 12.32 -7.65 -0.21
C CYS A 148 12.01 -7.27 1.25
N PRO A 149 12.97 -7.25 2.20
CA PRO A 149 12.71 -6.78 3.56
C PRO A 149 12.39 -5.27 3.67
N ARG A 150 12.56 -4.53 2.59
CA ARG A 150 12.21 -3.11 2.43
C ARG A 150 11.06 -2.93 1.44
N ALA A 151 10.19 -3.92 1.31
CA ALA A 151 9.03 -3.88 0.45
C ALA A 151 7.78 -4.28 1.24
N VAL A 152 6.67 -3.59 0.99
CA VAL A 152 5.35 -3.93 1.50
C VAL A 152 4.45 -4.32 0.33
N VAL A 153 3.86 -5.52 0.41
CA VAL A 153 2.74 -5.90 -0.46
C VAL A 153 1.48 -5.35 0.16
N HIS A 154 0.99 -4.25 -0.40
CA HIS A 154 -0.21 -3.58 0.09
C HIS A 154 -1.47 -4.32 -0.36
N CYS A 155 -2.57 -4.05 0.31
CA CYS A 155 -3.90 -4.60 -0.02
C CYS A 155 -3.88 -6.11 -0.30
N TYR A 156 -3.11 -6.88 0.49
CA TYR A 156 -3.00 -8.32 0.27
C TYR A 156 -4.36 -9.01 0.38
N THR A 157 -4.70 -9.82 -0.62
CA THR A 157 -5.97 -10.55 -0.68
C THR A 157 -5.78 -12.04 -1.02
N GLY A 158 -4.53 -12.48 -1.14
CA GLY A 158 -4.17 -13.83 -1.57
C GLY A 158 -4.31 -14.90 -0.48
N ASP A 159 -3.90 -16.11 -0.84
CA ASP A 159 -3.99 -17.29 0.01
C ASP A 159 -2.79 -17.43 0.98
N LYS A 160 -2.93 -18.37 1.92
CA LYS A 160 -1.91 -18.66 2.93
C LYS A 160 -0.59 -19.16 2.36
N LYS A 161 -0.62 -19.87 1.21
CA LYS A 161 0.57 -20.41 0.56
C LYS A 161 1.42 -19.28 -0.03
N THR A 162 0.77 -18.36 -0.72
CA THR A 162 1.40 -17.16 -1.28
C THR A 162 1.94 -16.27 -0.15
N LEU A 163 1.14 -16.03 0.89
CA LEU A 163 1.58 -15.25 2.05
C LEU A 163 2.86 -15.84 2.68
N ARG A 164 2.93 -17.16 2.85
CA ARG A 164 4.13 -17.82 3.40
C ARG A 164 5.38 -17.49 2.57
N ARG A 165 5.28 -17.59 1.24
CA ARG A 165 6.40 -17.30 0.34
C ARG A 165 6.85 -15.84 0.47
N LEU A 166 5.92 -14.90 0.52
CA LEU A 166 6.24 -13.48 0.69
C LEU A 166 6.92 -13.21 2.05
N LEU A 167 6.43 -13.83 3.12
CA LEU A 167 7.03 -13.72 4.45
C LEU A 167 8.44 -14.35 4.51
N ASP A 168 8.66 -15.48 3.85
CA ASP A 168 9.96 -16.14 3.76
C ASP A 168 10.99 -15.25 3.01
N MET A 169 10.54 -14.40 2.09
CA MET A 169 11.35 -13.38 1.42
C MET A 169 11.53 -12.10 2.26
N GLY A 170 10.79 -11.93 3.35
CA GLY A 170 10.90 -10.81 4.27
C GLY A 170 9.96 -9.64 4.03
N PHE A 171 8.98 -9.76 3.13
CA PHE A 171 8.02 -8.70 2.84
C PHE A 171 7.19 -8.30 4.06
N TYR A 172 6.84 -7.02 4.14
CA TYR A 172 5.72 -6.53 4.94
C TYR A 172 4.40 -6.71 4.18
N ILE A 173 3.31 -6.78 4.93
CA ILE A 173 1.98 -7.06 4.37
C ILE A 173 0.99 -6.01 4.86
N GLY A 174 0.36 -5.30 3.92
CA GLY A 174 -0.71 -4.34 4.16
C GLY A 174 -2.07 -5.01 4.07
N ILE A 175 -2.94 -4.76 5.05
CA ILE A 175 -4.29 -5.35 5.12
C ILE A 175 -5.34 -4.24 5.11
N THR A 176 -6.32 -4.41 4.23
CA THR A 176 -7.44 -3.48 4.00
C THR A 176 -8.76 -3.96 4.59
N GLY A 177 -9.82 -3.17 4.34
CA GLY A 177 -11.20 -3.55 4.62
C GLY A 177 -11.71 -4.80 3.87
N TRP A 178 -10.92 -5.36 2.94
CA TRP A 178 -11.22 -6.65 2.32
C TRP A 178 -11.41 -7.76 3.36
N ILE A 179 -10.66 -7.76 4.46
CA ILE A 179 -10.78 -8.74 5.56
C ILE A 179 -12.19 -8.82 6.15
N CYS A 180 -12.97 -7.73 6.03
CA CYS A 180 -14.35 -7.63 6.49
C CYS A 180 -15.37 -8.17 5.48
N ASP A 181 -14.99 -8.51 4.24
CA ASP A 181 -15.93 -8.95 3.20
C ASP A 181 -16.22 -10.46 3.31
N GLU A 182 -17.35 -10.80 3.93
CA GLU A 182 -17.77 -12.19 4.16
C GLU A 182 -17.96 -13.03 2.89
N ARG A 183 -18.01 -12.38 1.72
CA ARG A 183 -18.27 -13.07 0.44
C ARG A 183 -17.02 -13.63 -0.20
N ARG A 184 -15.83 -13.10 0.15
CA ARG A 184 -14.60 -13.37 -0.61
C ARG A 184 -13.31 -13.26 0.19
N ALA A 185 -13.38 -13.07 1.50
CA ALA A 185 -12.19 -12.92 2.33
C ALA A 185 -11.75 -14.20 3.04
N ASP A 186 -12.31 -15.36 2.71
CA ASP A 186 -12.03 -16.60 3.44
C ASP A 186 -10.55 -17.00 3.34
N ASP A 187 -9.96 -16.91 2.13
CA ASP A 187 -8.53 -17.20 1.91
C ASP A 187 -7.64 -16.24 2.71
N LEU A 188 -7.95 -14.93 2.68
CA LEU A 188 -7.23 -13.93 3.45
C LEU A 188 -7.34 -14.18 4.96
N ARG A 189 -8.54 -14.50 5.46
CA ARG A 189 -8.79 -14.79 6.88
C ARG A 189 -8.01 -16.00 7.36
N GLU A 190 -7.89 -17.02 6.52
CA GLU A 190 -7.01 -18.16 6.79
C GLU A 190 -5.54 -17.73 6.75
N ALA A 191 -5.15 -16.95 5.75
CA ALA A 191 -3.78 -16.52 5.54
C ALA A 191 -3.25 -15.69 6.72
N VAL A 192 -3.99 -14.71 7.23
CA VAL A 192 -3.51 -13.84 8.32
C VAL A 192 -3.23 -14.58 9.63
N SER A 193 -3.68 -15.84 9.77
CA SER A 193 -3.33 -16.69 10.91
C SER A 193 -1.82 -16.97 11.02
N ILE A 194 -1.06 -16.79 9.94
CA ILE A 194 0.40 -16.96 9.94
C ILE A 194 1.15 -15.63 9.79
N LEU A 195 0.45 -14.51 9.72
CA LEU A 195 1.07 -13.18 9.57
C LEU A 195 1.71 -12.76 10.89
N PRO A 196 3.06 -12.58 10.93
CA PRO A 196 3.73 -12.15 12.14
C PRO A 196 3.41 -10.69 12.49
N LEU A 197 3.31 -10.38 13.78
CA LEU A 197 3.03 -9.03 14.26
C LEU A 197 4.08 -7.99 13.85
N ASP A 198 5.31 -8.41 13.58
CA ASP A 198 6.41 -7.53 13.15
C ASP A 198 6.47 -7.32 11.62
N ARG A 199 5.50 -7.87 10.87
CA ARG A 199 5.39 -7.74 9.40
C ARG A 199 4.05 -7.16 8.95
N VAL A 200 3.12 -6.91 9.86
CA VAL A 200 1.79 -6.40 9.55
C VAL A 200 1.76 -4.89 9.48
N MET A 201 1.06 -4.37 8.46
CA MET A 201 0.61 -2.98 8.34
C MET A 201 -0.89 -2.96 8.04
N ILE A 202 -1.53 -1.82 8.26
CA ILE A 202 -2.96 -1.63 7.99
C ILE A 202 -3.19 -0.40 7.13
N GLU A 203 -4.26 -0.44 6.37
CA GLU A 203 -4.63 0.62 5.46
C GLU A 203 -6.12 0.60 5.14
N THR A 204 -6.60 1.66 4.53
CA THR A 204 -7.99 1.71 4.06
C THR A 204 -8.13 1.41 2.58
N ASP A 205 -7.14 1.77 1.78
CA ASP A 205 -7.24 1.87 0.31
C ASP A 205 -8.42 2.78 -0.12
N ALA A 206 -8.75 3.75 0.73
CA ALA A 206 -9.86 4.65 0.47
C ALA A 206 -9.62 5.45 -0.83
N PRO A 207 -10.68 5.70 -1.60
CA PRO A 207 -12.13 5.57 -1.33
C PRO A 207 -12.71 4.16 -1.57
N TYR A 208 -11.86 3.20 -1.86
CA TYR A 208 -12.23 1.80 -2.16
C TYR A 208 -12.37 0.98 -0.87
N LEU A 209 -12.79 -0.27 -1.00
CA LEU A 209 -12.75 -1.32 0.02
C LEU A 209 -13.37 -0.94 1.38
N THR A 210 -14.48 -0.19 1.38
CA THR A 210 -15.25 0.08 2.62
C THR A 210 -15.49 -1.22 3.38
N PRO A 211 -15.10 -1.30 4.67
CA PRO A 211 -15.32 -2.49 5.50
C PRO A 211 -16.79 -2.92 5.50
N ARG A 212 -17.07 -4.17 5.15
CA ARG A 212 -18.43 -4.70 5.10
C ARG A 212 -18.88 -5.24 6.46
N GLY A 213 -20.19 -5.46 6.60
CA GLY A 213 -20.76 -5.88 7.88
C GLY A 213 -21.06 -4.74 8.85
N PHE A 214 -20.76 -3.51 8.46
CA PHE A 214 -21.03 -2.29 9.21
C PHE A 214 -21.93 -1.33 8.42
N HIS A 215 -22.68 -0.48 9.12
CA HIS A 215 -23.52 0.55 8.48
C HIS A 215 -22.66 1.77 8.07
N LEU A 216 -21.77 1.58 7.11
CA LEU A 216 -20.87 2.61 6.60
C LEU A 216 -21.34 3.12 5.22
N PRO A 217 -21.00 4.38 4.87
CA PRO A 217 -21.18 4.89 3.51
C PRO A 217 -20.46 4.04 2.48
N ARG A 218 -20.89 4.12 1.21
CA ARG A 218 -20.24 3.36 0.12
C ARG A 218 -18.80 3.81 -0.13
N THR A 219 -18.54 5.12 0.00
CA THR A 219 -17.20 5.69 -0.12
C THR A 219 -16.44 5.46 1.18
N ASN A 220 -15.31 4.77 1.08
CA ASN A 220 -14.41 4.56 2.21
C ASN A 220 -13.68 5.85 2.58
N VAL A 221 -13.27 5.95 3.84
CA VAL A 221 -12.49 7.09 4.37
C VAL A 221 -11.44 6.59 5.35
N PRO A 222 -10.33 7.34 5.60
CA PRO A 222 -9.26 6.91 6.50
C PRO A 222 -9.74 6.50 7.91
N GLN A 223 -10.80 7.14 8.45
CA GLN A 223 -11.35 6.83 9.77
C GLN A 223 -11.84 5.37 9.90
N ASN A 224 -12.14 4.72 8.77
CA ASN A 224 -12.56 3.33 8.75
C ASN A 224 -11.42 2.33 9.01
N ILE A 225 -10.16 2.78 9.12
CA ILE A 225 -9.02 1.95 9.49
C ILE A 225 -9.22 1.22 10.84
N THR A 226 -10.00 1.80 11.73
CA THR A 226 -10.34 1.20 13.02
C THR A 226 -11.12 -0.12 12.87
N TYR A 227 -11.98 -0.22 11.85
CA TYR A 227 -12.70 -1.48 11.54
C TYR A 227 -11.75 -2.54 10.96
N VAL A 228 -10.77 -2.11 10.16
CA VAL A 228 -9.72 -3.00 9.64
C VAL A 228 -8.90 -3.56 10.78
N ALA A 229 -8.40 -2.69 11.67
CA ALA A 229 -7.61 -3.10 12.83
C ALA A 229 -8.36 -4.11 13.71
N ARG A 230 -9.64 -3.83 14.03
CA ARG A 230 -10.48 -4.72 14.84
C ARG A 230 -10.69 -6.09 14.20
N ALA A 231 -11.06 -6.12 12.90
CA ALA A 231 -11.30 -7.37 12.20
C ALA A 231 -10.01 -8.20 12.07
N LEU A 232 -8.89 -7.55 11.72
CA LEU A 232 -7.61 -8.22 11.58
C LEU A 232 -7.14 -8.80 12.90
N ALA A 233 -7.23 -8.04 14.00
CA ALA A 233 -6.88 -8.51 15.34
C ALA A 233 -7.65 -9.79 15.73
N GLN A 234 -8.95 -9.81 15.43
CA GLN A 234 -9.81 -10.98 15.67
C GLN A 234 -9.29 -12.21 14.91
N TYR A 235 -8.99 -12.09 13.61
CA TYR A 235 -8.52 -13.22 12.79
C TYR A 235 -7.09 -13.64 13.10
N MET A 236 -6.25 -12.73 13.58
CA MET A 236 -4.90 -13.03 14.09
C MET A 236 -4.90 -13.60 15.52
N GLY A 237 -6.03 -13.55 16.23
CA GLY A 237 -6.14 -14.03 17.62
C GLY A 237 -5.40 -13.17 18.65
N VAL A 238 -5.29 -11.86 18.40
CA VAL A 238 -4.64 -10.88 19.29
C VAL A 238 -5.61 -9.78 19.70
N SER A 239 -5.23 -8.94 20.68
CA SER A 239 -6.04 -7.77 21.02
C SER A 239 -5.87 -6.67 19.97
N GLU A 240 -6.91 -5.84 19.76
CA GLU A 240 -6.87 -4.66 18.87
C GLU A 240 -5.74 -3.70 19.27
N GLU A 241 -5.49 -3.52 20.56
CA GLU A 241 -4.42 -2.69 21.10
C GLU A 241 -3.03 -3.20 20.68
N VAL A 242 -2.79 -4.50 20.79
CA VAL A 242 -1.52 -5.13 20.38
C VAL A 242 -1.31 -4.98 18.87
N LEU A 243 -2.34 -5.27 18.07
CA LEU A 243 -2.25 -5.14 16.61
C LEU A 243 -1.95 -3.70 16.20
N THR A 244 -2.73 -2.74 16.71
CA THR A 244 -2.58 -1.31 16.37
C THR A 244 -1.19 -0.81 16.72
N LYS A 245 -0.69 -1.17 17.90
CA LYS A 245 0.66 -0.82 18.32
C LYS A 245 1.73 -1.40 17.39
N CYS A 246 1.64 -2.69 17.09
CA CYS A 246 2.61 -3.36 16.20
C CYS A 246 2.57 -2.79 14.77
N ALA A 247 1.37 -2.59 14.20
CA ALA A 247 1.21 -2.02 12.88
C ALA A 247 1.80 -0.61 12.79
N LYS A 248 1.57 0.23 13.82
CA LYS A 248 2.18 1.54 13.94
C LYS A 248 3.70 1.47 13.98
N GLU A 249 4.27 0.68 14.89
CA GLU A 249 5.72 0.54 15.07
C GLU A 249 6.39 -0.01 13.79
N ASN A 250 5.72 -0.93 13.10
CA ASN A 250 6.17 -1.45 11.80
C ASN A 250 6.21 -0.34 10.74
N THR A 251 5.12 0.44 10.65
CA THR A 251 5.01 1.55 9.71
C THR A 251 6.10 2.59 9.96
N GLU A 252 6.25 3.04 11.22
CA GLU A 252 7.28 4.02 11.59
C GLU A 252 8.70 3.53 11.28
N ARG A 253 8.98 2.26 11.54
CA ARG A 253 10.28 1.64 11.26
C ARG A 253 10.54 1.47 9.76
N PHE A 254 9.56 0.98 9.01
CA PHE A 254 9.68 0.71 7.58
C PHE A 254 9.86 1.99 6.77
N TRP A 255 9.07 3.01 7.04
CA TRP A 255 9.10 4.29 6.36
C TRP A 255 10.13 5.29 6.94
N GLU A 256 10.82 4.92 8.02
CA GLU A 256 11.77 5.79 8.74
C GLU A 256 11.15 7.12 9.18
N ILE A 257 9.86 7.13 9.54
CA ILE A 257 9.08 8.29 9.99
C ILE A 257 8.85 8.25 11.51
N ARG A 258 8.65 9.43 12.12
CA ARG A 258 8.46 9.56 13.56
C ARG A 258 7.29 10.49 13.90
#